data_0a8b85053d73ac96f0437d9e1c7d3f95
#
_entry.id   0a8b85053d73ac96f0437d9e1c7d3f95
#
_cell.length_a   1.000
_cell.length_b   1.000
_cell.length_c   1.000
_cell.angle_alpha   90.00
_cell.angle_beta   90.00
_cell.angle_gamma   90.00
#
_symmetry.space_group_name_H-M   'P 1'
#
loop_
_entity.id
_entity.type
_entity.pdbx_description
1 polymer ?
#
loop_
_entity_poly.entity_id
_entity_poly.type
_entity_poly.pdbx_seq_one_letter_code
_entity_poly.pdbx_strand_id
1 'polypeptide(L)'
;SRMRIPLMTSPRDTETKNSTEISDPAQAALYSSCLEIADIFQDIYTQAFQTGSLDSLETQEEIVSLLGEEGYCMSDADNQINMANAEKLEDFLASAGAGEEADATVLLVMEGGSVIYYDFQTQGGSISAQRCTLYWDSGSAKAGYYEAFTAEKWCYTESGYFFFDQYRMPGYDGPPGEIGIRVKPLDSDCREYNRKYVIPVGYNRNSVLISDWSESDGFGSLNFYDLYDLMYRMKYGTEAPYPYAYTGAEYEIPASEFDSVLQSYLNISSDTIRSRTVYYPESDTYQYRPRGLEDAEYPYSPYPEVTACETLADGTLKLTVQAVQTTKLTDQAVISELVVRPLADGSFQYVSNRVTKTTEGISGTWFTPRLTEDEWNYRYQSGSY
;
A
#
# COMPACT_ATOMS: atom_id res chain seq x y z
N SER A 1 -9.51 2.85 -4.48
CA SER A 1 -8.51 1.82 -4.86
C SER A 1 -7.52 1.68 -3.73
N ARG A 2 -7.61 0.58 -2.99
CA ARG A 2 -6.67 0.28 -1.92
C ARG A 2 -5.30 0.03 -2.56
N MET A 3 -4.33 0.82 -2.18
CA MET A 3 -2.94 0.55 -2.52
C MET A 3 -2.56 -0.75 -1.80
N ARG A 4 -2.41 -1.80 -2.56
CA ARG A 4 -1.93 -3.08 -2.03
C ARG A 4 -0.43 -2.98 -1.82
N ILE A 5 0.03 -3.27 -0.61
CA ILE A 5 1.38 -3.81 -0.47
C ILE A 5 1.39 -5.03 -1.38
N PRO A 6 2.38 -5.22 -2.26
CA PRO A 6 2.38 -6.37 -3.14
C PRO A 6 2.61 -7.64 -2.33
N LEU A 7 1.55 -8.12 -1.73
CA LEU A 7 1.45 -9.44 -1.18
C LEU A 7 0.83 -10.29 -2.28
N MET A 8 1.58 -11.24 -2.72
CA MET A 8 1.27 -12.33 -3.62
C MET A 8 -0.12 -12.29 -4.25
N THR A 9 -0.21 -11.80 -5.48
CA THR A 9 -1.24 -12.31 -6.38
C THR A 9 -0.95 -13.78 -6.62
N SER A 10 -1.97 -14.62 -6.44
CA SER A 10 -1.94 -16.03 -6.80
C SER A 10 -1.21 -16.20 -8.14
N PRO A 11 -0.28 -17.11 -8.27
CA PRO A 11 0.27 -17.45 -9.57
C PRO A 11 -0.88 -17.85 -10.48
N ARG A 12 -0.99 -17.19 -11.64
CA ARG A 12 -1.89 -17.64 -12.70
C ARG A 12 -1.51 -19.07 -13.06
N ASP A 13 -2.54 -19.87 -13.17
CA ASP A 13 -2.57 -21.24 -13.65
C ASP A 13 -1.34 -21.68 -14.44
N THR A 14 -0.50 -22.46 -13.78
CA THR A 14 0.31 -23.45 -14.47
C THR A 14 -0.20 -24.80 -13.98
N GLU A 15 -0.94 -25.43 -14.88
CA GLU A 15 -1.30 -26.82 -14.97
C GLU A 15 -1.47 -27.60 -13.66
N THR A 16 -2.72 -28.01 -13.43
CA THR A 16 -3.15 -29.21 -12.71
C THR A 16 -2.16 -30.35 -12.93
N LYS A 17 -1.17 -30.44 -12.07
CA LYS A 17 -0.52 -31.73 -11.83
C LYS A 17 -1.29 -32.43 -10.74
N ASN A 18 -1.78 -33.61 -11.11
CA ASN A 18 -2.41 -34.64 -10.29
C ASN A 18 -1.97 -34.58 -8.81
N SER A 19 -2.92 -34.85 -7.93
CA SER A 19 -2.75 -35.18 -6.52
C SER A 19 -1.59 -36.12 -6.29
N THR A 20 -0.38 -35.59 -6.28
CA THR A 20 0.79 -36.29 -5.73
C THR A 20 0.66 -36.21 -4.23
N GLU A 21 0.65 -37.36 -3.58
CA GLU A 21 0.80 -37.50 -2.14
C GLU A 21 1.87 -36.51 -1.67
N ILE A 22 1.53 -35.73 -0.62
CA ILE A 22 2.46 -34.80 0.00
C ILE A 22 3.60 -35.64 0.58
N SER A 23 4.74 -35.67 -0.12
CA SER A 23 5.91 -36.50 0.23
C SER A 23 6.78 -35.89 1.32
N ASP A 24 6.60 -34.58 1.63
CA ASP A 24 7.35 -33.84 2.64
C ASP A 24 6.56 -33.79 3.96
N PRO A 25 7.08 -34.42 5.04
CA PRO A 25 6.40 -34.41 6.35
C PRO A 25 6.25 -33.00 6.93
N ALA A 26 7.20 -32.08 6.66
CA ALA A 26 7.14 -30.70 7.14
C ALA A 26 6.02 -29.93 6.44
N GLN A 27 5.86 -30.10 5.14
CA GLN A 27 4.77 -29.52 4.37
C GLN A 27 3.42 -30.04 4.85
N ALA A 28 3.30 -31.36 5.06
CA ALA A 28 2.07 -31.98 5.55
C ALA A 28 1.68 -31.46 6.93
N ALA A 29 2.65 -31.30 7.83
CA ALA A 29 2.42 -30.75 9.17
C ALA A 29 1.94 -29.30 9.10
N LEU A 30 2.54 -28.47 8.24
CA LEU A 30 2.15 -27.09 8.07
C LEU A 30 0.74 -26.96 7.52
N TYR A 31 0.39 -27.76 6.52
CA TYR A 31 -0.97 -27.79 5.96
C TYR A 31 -2.01 -28.20 6.99
N SER A 32 -1.68 -29.17 7.83
CA SER A 32 -2.56 -29.60 8.93
C SER A 32 -2.80 -28.45 9.91
N SER A 33 -1.76 -27.74 10.30
CA SER A 33 -1.87 -26.57 11.18
C SER A 33 -2.69 -25.44 10.56
N CYS A 34 -2.54 -25.19 9.26
CA CYS A 34 -3.38 -24.24 8.52
C CYS A 34 -4.86 -24.61 8.59
N LEU A 35 -5.19 -25.88 8.39
CA LEU A 35 -6.58 -26.33 8.39
C LEU A 35 -7.22 -26.29 9.78
N GLU A 36 -6.45 -26.48 10.83
CA GLU A 36 -6.91 -26.30 12.22
C GLU A 36 -7.35 -24.84 12.48
N ILE A 37 -6.62 -23.87 11.91
CA ILE A 37 -6.98 -22.45 12.03
C ILE A 37 -8.31 -22.17 11.34
N ALA A 38 -8.56 -22.76 10.17
CA ALA A 38 -9.81 -22.60 9.45
C ALA A 38 -11.01 -23.04 10.29
N ASP A 39 -10.89 -24.13 11.01
CA ASP A 39 -11.94 -24.63 11.89
C ASP A 39 -12.31 -23.62 12.98
N ILE A 40 -11.34 -22.86 13.48
CA ILE A 40 -11.57 -21.88 14.54
C ILE A 40 -12.47 -20.75 14.06
N PHE A 41 -12.27 -20.23 12.83
CA PHE A 41 -13.06 -19.08 12.34
C PHE A 41 -14.05 -19.44 11.21
N GLN A 42 -14.36 -20.71 11.02
CA GLN A 42 -15.31 -21.19 10.00
C GLN A 42 -16.65 -20.44 10.04
N ASP A 43 -17.19 -20.18 11.24
CA ASP A 43 -18.48 -19.53 11.39
C ASP A 43 -18.42 -18.06 10.94
N ILE A 44 -17.33 -17.34 11.27
CA ILE A 44 -17.11 -15.96 10.79
C ILE A 44 -17.02 -15.95 9.27
N TYR A 45 -16.25 -16.88 8.70
CA TYR A 45 -16.12 -17.00 7.24
C TYR A 45 -17.48 -17.24 6.58
N THR A 46 -18.24 -18.20 7.04
CA THR A 46 -19.53 -18.58 6.46
C THR A 46 -20.50 -17.41 6.49
N GLN A 47 -20.62 -16.73 7.63
CA GLN A 47 -21.51 -15.58 7.78
C GLN A 47 -21.08 -14.43 6.88
N ALA A 48 -19.80 -14.08 6.84
CA ALA A 48 -19.27 -13.02 6.01
C ALA A 48 -19.41 -13.31 4.51
N PHE A 49 -19.23 -14.56 4.11
CA PHE A 49 -19.49 -15.00 2.73
C PHE A 49 -20.95 -14.78 2.33
N GLN A 50 -21.89 -15.19 3.19
CA GLN A 50 -23.33 -15.06 2.93
C GLN A 50 -23.78 -13.60 2.85
N THR A 51 -23.16 -12.70 3.62
CA THR A 51 -23.49 -11.28 3.66
C THR A 51 -22.65 -10.44 2.70
N GLY A 52 -21.72 -11.02 1.95
CA GLY A 52 -20.83 -10.32 1.03
C GLY A 52 -19.82 -9.42 1.71
N SER A 53 -19.46 -9.67 2.98
CA SER A 53 -18.60 -8.83 3.80
C SER A 53 -17.21 -9.43 4.09
N LEU A 54 -16.76 -10.44 3.33
CA LEU A 54 -15.46 -11.07 3.52
C LEU A 54 -14.27 -10.09 3.44
N ASP A 55 -14.38 -9.06 2.62
CA ASP A 55 -13.31 -8.09 2.41
C ASP A 55 -13.43 -6.86 3.32
N SER A 56 -14.43 -6.83 4.21
CA SER A 56 -14.61 -5.71 5.14
C SER A 56 -13.54 -5.71 6.23
N LEU A 57 -13.16 -4.51 6.68
CA LEU A 57 -12.23 -4.35 7.80
C LEU A 57 -12.78 -5.01 9.06
N GLU A 58 -14.08 -4.88 9.31
CA GLU A 58 -14.76 -5.45 10.47
C GLU A 58 -14.63 -6.98 10.51
N THR A 59 -14.82 -7.65 9.38
CA THR A 59 -14.64 -9.11 9.31
C THR A 59 -13.19 -9.52 9.58
N GLN A 60 -12.24 -8.81 9.00
CA GLN A 60 -10.81 -9.08 9.26
C GLN A 60 -10.46 -8.83 10.73
N GLU A 61 -10.98 -7.77 11.35
CA GLU A 61 -10.80 -7.52 12.78
C GLU A 61 -11.37 -8.63 13.66
N GLU A 62 -12.56 -9.15 13.32
CA GLU A 62 -13.15 -10.29 14.03
C GLU A 62 -12.28 -11.54 13.94
N ILE A 63 -11.74 -11.86 12.76
CA ILE A 63 -10.84 -13.01 12.57
C ILE A 63 -9.55 -12.84 13.38
N VAL A 64 -8.93 -11.67 13.32
CA VAL A 64 -7.71 -11.37 14.08
C VAL A 64 -7.98 -11.46 15.59
N SER A 65 -9.09 -10.90 16.06
CA SER A 65 -9.46 -10.93 17.47
C SER A 65 -9.68 -12.36 17.96
N LEU A 66 -10.44 -13.17 17.22
CA LEU A 66 -10.72 -14.55 17.62
C LEU A 66 -9.46 -15.40 17.66
N LEU A 67 -8.65 -15.35 16.62
CA LEU A 67 -7.39 -16.13 16.59
C LEU A 67 -6.36 -15.58 17.59
N GLY A 68 -6.38 -14.28 17.85
CA GLY A 68 -5.58 -13.67 18.91
C GLY A 68 -5.94 -14.17 20.30
N GLU A 69 -7.23 -14.33 20.59
CA GLU A 69 -7.72 -14.92 21.85
C GLU A 69 -7.29 -16.39 22.00
N GLU A 70 -7.18 -17.12 20.91
CA GLU A 70 -6.63 -18.49 20.89
C GLU A 70 -5.10 -18.51 21.04
N GLY A 71 -4.44 -17.38 21.14
CA GLY A 71 -3.01 -17.24 21.39
C GLY A 71 -2.14 -17.08 20.16
N TYR A 72 -2.72 -16.94 18.96
CA TYR A 72 -1.94 -16.72 17.75
C TYR A 72 -1.43 -15.28 17.64
N CYS A 73 -0.19 -15.12 17.16
CA CYS A 73 0.36 -13.85 16.73
C CYS A 73 -0.18 -13.55 15.32
N MET A 74 -1.07 -12.58 15.21
CA MET A 74 -1.82 -12.37 13.97
C MET A 74 -2.12 -10.91 13.69
N SER A 75 -2.03 -10.52 12.42
CA SER A 75 -2.53 -9.26 11.90
C SER A 75 -3.13 -9.47 10.51
N ASP A 76 -3.31 -8.39 9.75
CA ASP A 76 -3.74 -8.44 8.37
C ASP A 76 -2.61 -8.12 7.39
N ALA A 77 -2.76 -8.61 6.17
CA ALA A 77 -1.76 -8.43 5.13
C ALA A 77 -1.66 -6.99 4.60
N ASP A 78 -2.70 -6.19 4.77
CA ASP A 78 -2.78 -4.80 4.28
C ASP A 78 -2.37 -3.75 5.34
N ASN A 79 -1.85 -4.19 6.48
CA ASN A 79 -1.43 -3.32 7.59
C ASN A 79 -2.52 -2.33 8.04
N GLN A 80 -3.73 -2.84 8.30
CA GLN A 80 -4.83 -2.03 8.81
C GLN A 80 -5.17 -2.33 10.27
N ILE A 81 -4.68 -3.44 10.81
CA ILE A 81 -5.03 -3.96 12.13
C ILE A 81 -3.76 -4.13 12.96
N ASN A 82 -3.79 -3.71 14.22
CA ASN A 82 -2.69 -3.96 15.13
C ASN A 82 -2.54 -5.47 15.38
N MET A 83 -1.29 -5.91 15.43
CA MET A 83 -0.97 -7.33 15.62
C MET A 83 -1.41 -7.82 17.00
N ALA A 84 -2.21 -8.87 17.05
CA ALA A 84 -2.53 -9.60 18.27
C ALA A 84 -1.30 -10.40 18.72
N ASN A 85 -1.03 -10.41 20.02
CA ASN A 85 0.10 -11.12 20.61
C ASN A 85 1.45 -10.77 19.96
N ALA A 86 1.66 -9.51 19.62
CA ALA A 86 2.85 -9.01 18.94
C ALA A 86 4.15 -9.32 19.72
N GLU A 87 4.07 -9.41 21.06
CA GLU A 87 5.20 -9.74 21.93
C GLU A 87 5.87 -11.07 21.54
N LYS A 88 5.12 -12.03 21.01
CA LYS A 88 5.68 -13.32 20.57
C LYS A 88 6.65 -13.15 19.40
N LEU A 89 6.32 -12.28 18.46
CA LEU A 89 7.22 -11.95 17.35
C LEU A 89 8.35 -11.04 17.79
N GLU A 90 8.09 -10.07 18.65
CA GLU A 90 9.14 -9.21 19.22
C GLU A 90 10.20 -10.02 19.97
N ASP A 91 9.79 -10.97 20.81
CA ASP A 91 10.71 -11.86 21.54
C ASP A 91 11.52 -12.73 20.56
N PHE A 92 10.90 -13.24 19.53
CA PHE A 92 11.57 -13.98 18.47
C PHE A 92 12.65 -13.13 17.78
N LEU A 93 12.31 -11.90 17.39
CA LEU A 93 13.22 -10.98 16.72
C LEU A 93 14.39 -10.55 17.64
N ALA A 94 14.13 -10.38 18.93
CA ALA A 94 15.17 -10.12 19.91
C ALA A 94 16.15 -11.31 20.01
N SER A 95 15.65 -12.53 20.04
CA SER A 95 16.48 -13.74 20.02
C SER A 95 17.30 -13.85 18.74
N ALA A 96 16.70 -13.55 17.59
CA ALA A 96 17.40 -13.52 16.31
C ALA A 96 18.55 -12.51 16.31
N GLY A 97 18.31 -11.31 16.83
CA GLY A 97 19.33 -10.27 16.97
C GLY A 97 20.46 -10.64 17.93
N ALA A 98 20.18 -11.47 18.92
CA ALA A 98 21.16 -11.98 19.88
C ALA A 98 21.89 -13.25 19.43
N GLY A 99 21.53 -13.81 18.27
CA GLY A 99 22.08 -15.06 17.76
C GLY A 99 21.59 -16.31 18.49
N GLU A 100 20.51 -16.20 19.28
CA GLU A 100 19.91 -17.29 20.02
C GLU A 100 18.91 -18.07 19.17
N GLU A 101 18.63 -19.32 19.55
CA GLU A 101 17.61 -20.13 18.92
C GLU A 101 16.21 -19.74 19.41
N ALA A 102 15.27 -19.60 18.48
CA ALA A 102 13.86 -19.37 18.78
C ALA A 102 12.99 -19.76 17.60
N ASP A 103 11.69 -19.84 17.84
CA ASP A 103 10.66 -20.00 16.81
C ASP A 103 9.49 -19.06 17.06
N ALA A 104 8.72 -18.78 16.01
CA ALA A 104 7.48 -18.01 16.09
C ALA A 104 6.55 -18.35 14.93
N THR A 105 5.26 -18.42 15.22
CA THR A 105 4.21 -18.56 14.19
C THR A 105 3.51 -17.24 14.03
N VAL A 106 3.36 -16.77 12.78
CA VAL A 106 2.69 -15.50 12.45
C VAL A 106 1.65 -15.74 11.37
N LEU A 107 0.45 -15.23 11.61
CA LEU A 107 -0.67 -15.32 10.67
C LEU A 107 -1.02 -13.94 10.13
N LEU A 108 -1.31 -13.88 8.83
CA LEU A 108 -1.77 -12.65 8.18
C LEU A 108 -3.05 -12.93 7.41
N VAL A 109 -4.17 -12.32 7.81
CA VAL A 109 -5.42 -12.42 7.06
C VAL A 109 -5.38 -11.56 5.82
N MET A 110 -5.92 -12.08 4.72
CA MET A 110 -6.03 -11.40 3.43
C MET A 110 -7.50 -11.24 3.02
N GLU A 111 -7.72 -10.53 1.93
CA GLU A 111 -9.04 -10.47 1.28
C GLU A 111 -9.58 -11.89 1.01
N GLY A 112 -10.89 -12.03 1.12
CA GLY A 112 -11.56 -13.32 0.92
C GLY A 112 -11.45 -14.29 2.09
N GLY A 113 -10.90 -13.85 3.23
CA GLY A 113 -10.72 -14.70 4.41
C GLY A 113 -9.57 -15.71 4.28
N SER A 114 -8.71 -15.56 3.29
CA SER A 114 -7.47 -16.33 3.17
C SER A 114 -6.48 -15.90 4.25
N VAL A 115 -5.59 -16.81 4.65
CA VAL A 115 -4.59 -16.52 5.68
C VAL A 115 -3.23 -17.04 5.22
N ILE A 116 -2.23 -16.18 5.30
CA ILE A 116 -0.83 -16.60 5.15
C ILE A 116 -0.35 -17.09 6.50
N TYR A 117 0.20 -18.28 6.51
CA TYR A 117 0.75 -18.94 7.69
C TYR A 117 2.27 -18.98 7.59
N TYR A 118 2.98 -18.33 8.53
CA TYR A 118 4.43 -18.38 8.63
C TYR A 118 4.85 -19.14 9.89
N ASP A 119 5.75 -20.12 9.73
CA ASP A 119 6.57 -20.63 10.81
C ASP A 119 8.00 -20.14 10.63
N PHE A 120 8.43 -19.26 11.55
CA PHE A 120 9.79 -18.72 11.58
C PHE A 120 10.66 -19.50 12.56
N GLN A 121 11.92 -19.69 12.16
CA GLN A 121 12.97 -20.22 13.04
C GLN A 121 14.21 -19.35 12.91
N THR A 122 14.95 -19.20 14.00
CA THR A 122 16.22 -18.48 14.01
C THR A 122 17.30 -19.28 14.70
N GLN A 123 18.50 -19.19 14.14
CA GLN A 123 19.72 -19.80 14.66
C GLN A 123 20.93 -19.00 14.15
N GLY A 124 21.85 -18.63 15.07
CA GLY A 124 23.05 -17.91 14.68
C GLY A 124 22.82 -16.58 13.97
N GLY A 125 21.69 -15.92 14.22
CA GLY A 125 21.32 -14.65 13.57
C GLY A 125 20.63 -14.78 12.22
N SER A 126 20.48 -15.99 11.69
CA SER A 126 19.71 -16.26 10.47
C SER A 126 18.26 -16.52 10.78
N ILE A 127 17.35 -16.07 9.91
CA ILE A 127 15.92 -16.36 9.98
C ILE A 127 15.52 -17.24 8.81
N SER A 128 14.90 -18.38 9.10
CA SER A 128 14.30 -19.27 8.13
C SER A 128 12.77 -19.27 8.30
N ALA A 129 12.05 -19.45 7.21
CA ALA A 129 10.60 -19.49 7.20
C ALA A 129 10.09 -20.68 6.42
N GLN A 130 9.02 -21.28 6.93
CA GLN A 130 8.09 -22.12 6.18
C GLN A 130 6.80 -21.33 6.04
N ARG A 131 6.21 -21.34 4.86
CA ARG A 131 5.00 -20.59 4.57
C ARG A 131 4.03 -21.42 3.78
N CYS A 132 2.75 -21.31 4.10
CA CYS A 132 1.66 -21.77 3.25
C CYS A 132 0.48 -20.79 3.31
N THR A 133 -0.50 -21.01 2.47
CA THR A 133 -1.71 -20.19 2.41
C THR A 133 -2.93 -21.07 2.69
N LEU A 134 -3.73 -20.65 3.66
CA LEU A 134 -5.09 -21.10 3.85
C LEU A 134 -5.98 -20.32 2.89
N TYR A 135 -6.73 -21.03 2.05
CA TYR A 135 -7.70 -20.42 1.14
C TYR A 135 -9.00 -21.21 1.11
N TRP A 136 -10.05 -20.60 0.57
CA TRP A 136 -11.38 -21.16 0.55
C TRP A 136 -11.78 -21.49 -0.89
N ASP A 137 -12.26 -22.72 -1.08
CA ASP A 137 -12.77 -23.20 -2.36
C ASP A 137 -14.16 -23.79 -2.13
N SER A 138 -15.18 -23.16 -2.72
CA SER A 138 -16.58 -23.57 -2.58
C SER A 138 -17.02 -23.77 -1.12
N GLY A 139 -16.56 -22.91 -0.23
CA GLY A 139 -16.87 -22.92 1.21
C GLY A 139 -16.04 -23.91 2.02
N SER A 140 -15.11 -24.62 1.40
CA SER A 140 -14.19 -25.53 2.07
C SER A 140 -12.80 -24.93 2.19
N ALA A 141 -12.19 -25.04 3.36
CA ALA A 141 -10.83 -24.63 3.59
C ALA A 141 -9.83 -25.57 2.91
N LYS A 142 -8.85 -24.99 2.27
CA LYS A 142 -7.72 -25.67 1.61
C LYS A 142 -6.42 -25.06 2.08
N ALA A 143 -5.36 -25.86 2.11
CA ALA A 143 -3.99 -25.38 2.33
C ALA A 143 -3.15 -25.64 1.08
N GLY A 144 -2.34 -24.66 0.71
CA GLY A 144 -1.51 -24.76 -0.49
C GLY A 144 -0.37 -23.73 -0.49
N TYR A 145 0.35 -23.68 -1.60
CA TYR A 145 1.42 -22.71 -1.83
C TYR A 145 2.56 -22.78 -0.80
N TYR A 146 2.97 -23.99 -0.48
CA TYR A 146 4.07 -24.21 0.45
C TYR A 146 5.39 -23.72 -0.12
N GLU A 147 6.12 -22.96 0.69
CA GLU A 147 7.50 -22.54 0.43
C GLU A 147 8.32 -22.62 1.72
N ALA A 148 9.59 -23.00 1.58
CA ALA A 148 10.56 -22.98 2.68
C ALA A 148 11.80 -22.24 2.17
N PHE A 149 12.29 -21.29 2.96
CA PHE A 149 13.45 -20.46 2.59
C PHE A 149 14.17 -19.92 3.81
N THR A 150 15.42 -19.53 3.61
CA THR A 150 16.17 -18.73 4.57
C THR A 150 16.29 -17.32 4.01
N ALA A 151 15.94 -16.31 4.81
CA ALA A 151 16.06 -14.92 4.41
C ALA A 151 17.53 -14.56 4.15
N GLU A 152 17.81 -13.94 3.00
CA GLU A 152 19.16 -13.41 2.71
C GLU A 152 19.44 -12.18 3.59
N LYS A 153 18.42 -11.37 3.82
CA LYS A 153 18.46 -10.17 4.65
C LYS A 153 17.21 -10.10 5.50
N TRP A 154 17.37 -9.59 6.70
CA TRP A 154 16.26 -9.22 7.55
C TRP A 154 16.63 -8.04 8.44
N CYS A 155 15.64 -7.28 8.86
CA CYS A 155 15.81 -6.25 9.88
C CYS A 155 14.50 -6.05 10.65
N TYR A 156 14.65 -5.60 11.88
CA TYR A 156 13.56 -5.12 12.69
C TYR A 156 13.82 -3.66 13.01
N THR A 157 12.98 -2.77 12.50
CA THR A 157 13.18 -1.33 12.60
C THR A 157 12.82 -0.81 13.98
N GLU A 158 13.39 0.32 14.37
CA GLU A 158 13.08 0.98 15.64
C GLU A 158 11.58 1.34 15.75
N SER A 159 10.95 1.70 14.65
CA SER A 159 9.52 2.01 14.61
C SER A 159 8.62 0.78 14.61
N GLY A 160 9.17 -0.42 14.50
CA GLY A 160 8.45 -1.68 14.71
C GLY A 160 8.00 -2.40 13.46
N TYR A 161 8.78 -2.32 12.39
CA TYR A 161 8.54 -3.06 11.16
C TYR A 161 9.55 -4.20 11.00
N PHE A 162 9.07 -5.41 10.72
CA PHE A 162 9.89 -6.57 10.40
C PHE A 162 9.94 -6.76 8.89
N PHE A 163 11.15 -6.62 8.32
CA PHE A 163 11.41 -6.86 6.90
C PHE A 163 12.30 -8.08 6.75
N PHE A 164 12.01 -8.89 5.75
CA PHE A 164 12.84 -10.01 5.32
C PHE A 164 12.67 -10.25 3.83
N ASP A 165 13.63 -10.94 3.21
CA ASP A 165 13.55 -11.24 1.80
C ASP A 165 13.62 -12.73 1.52
N GLN A 166 12.95 -13.13 0.46
CA GLN A 166 13.08 -14.44 -0.17
C GLN A 166 13.79 -14.25 -1.50
N TYR A 167 14.87 -14.99 -1.71
CA TYR A 167 15.59 -14.94 -2.98
C TYR A 167 14.65 -15.22 -4.17
N ARG A 168 14.75 -14.40 -5.19
CA ARG A 168 14.10 -14.60 -6.47
C ARG A 168 15.17 -14.66 -7.58
N MET A 169 15.05 -15.64 -8.47
CA MET A 169 15.96 -15.79 -9.60
C MET A 169 15.91 -14.57 -10.52
N PRO A 170 17.04 -14.17 -11.14
CA PRO A 170 17.02 -13.16 -12.19
C PRO A 170 16.01 -13.51 -13.28
N GLY A 171 15.19 -12.51 -13.69
CA GLY A 171 14.11 -12.71 -14.66
C GLY A 171 12.81 -13.26 -14.10
N TYR A 172 12.68 -13.35 -12.77
CA TYR A 172 11.41 -13.69 -12.12
C TYR A 172 10.37 -12.59 -12.34
N ASP A 173 9.23 -12.94 -12.93
CA ASP A 173 8.16 -11.99 -13.31
C ASP A 173 7.12 -11.73 -12.19
N GLY A 174 7.22 -12.45 -11.08
CA GLY A 174 6.29 -12.36 -9.98
C GLY A 174 6.57 -11.20 -9.02
N PRO A 175 5.86 -11.13 -7.89
CA PRO A 175 6.08 -10.12 -6.87
C PRO A 175 7.52 -10.14 -6.34
N PRO A 176 8.05 -8.97 -5.87
CA PRO A 176 9.35 -8.93 -5.20
C PRO A 176 9.43 -9.93 -4.05
N GLY A 177 10.64 -10.41 -3.77
CA GLY A 177 10.89 -11.35 -2.68
C GLY A 177 10.89 -10.71 -1.29
N GLU A 178 10.96 -9.38 -1.22
CA GLU A 178 10.98 -8.63 0.04
C GLU A 178 9.58 -8.54 0.64
N ILE A 179 9.50 -8.80 1.94
CA ILE A 179 8.26 -8.82 2.71
C ILE A 179 8.41 -7.94 3.94
N GLY A 180 7.36 -7.19 4.27
CA GLY A 180 7.31 -6.35 5.46
C GLY A 180 6.06 -6.64 6.28
N ILE A 181 6.24 -6.72 7.60
CA ILE A 181 5.17 -6.94 8.57
C ILE A 181 5.29 -5.89 9.67
N ARG A 182 4.23 -5.12 9.90
CA ARG A 182 4.21 -4.21 11.04
C ARG A 182 3.93 -5.00 12.32
N VAL A 183 4.80 -4.86 13.29
CA VAL A 183 4.76 -5.57 14.58
C VAL A 183 4.26 -4.66 15.68
N LYS A 184 4.88 -3.49 15.88
CA LYS A 184 4.44 -2.53 16.90
C LYS A 184 3.10 -1.91 16.53
N PRO A 185 2.21 -1.70 17.52
CA PRO A 185 0.91 -1.10 17.26
C PRO A 185 1.03 0.37 16.85
N LEU A 186 0.02 0.84 16.11
CA LEU A 186 -0.22 2.25 15.84
C LEU A 186 -1.50 2.69 16.57
N ASP A 187 -1.58 3.96 16.94
CA ASP A 187 -2.80 4.51 17.53
C ASP A 187 -3.98 4.37 16.57
N SER A 188 -5.16 4.11 17.11
CA SER A 188 -6.38 3.97 16.32
C SER A 188 -6.70 5.21 15.49
N ASP A 189 -6.45 6.40 16.04
CA ASP A 189 -6.63 7.67 15.34
C ASP A 189 -5.67 7.78 14.14
N CYS A 190 -4.40 7.39 14.33
CA CYS A 190 -3.43 7.36 13.23
C CYS A 190 -3.87 6.43 12.10
N ARG A 191 -4.39 5.25 12.43
CA ARG A 191 -4.90 4.31 11.43
C ARG A 191 -6.14 4.84 10.70
N GLU A 192 -7.05 5.48 11.41
CA GLU A 192 -8.24 6.09 10.83
C GLU A 192 -7.87 7.24 9.88
N TYR A 193 -6.98 8.14 10.30
CA TYR A 193 -6.51 9.24 9.46
C TYR A 193 -5.70 8.75 8.27
N ASN A 194 -4.93 7.68 8.43
CA ASN A 194 -4.23 7.05 7.32
C ASN A 194 -5.22 6.57 6.24
N ARG A 195 -6.25 5.85 6.64
CA ARG A 195 -7.28 5.37 5.70
C ARG A 195 -8.05 6.50 5.03
N LYS A 196 -8.39 7.53 5.78
CA LYS A 196 -9.24 8.63 5.28
C LYS A 196 -8.47 9.62 4.42
N TYR A 197 -7.29 10.04 4.85
CA TYR A 197 -6.59 11.18 4.26
C TYR A 197 -5.35 10.80 3.46
N VAL A 198 -4.67 9.74 3.77
CA VAL A 198 -3.30 9.48 3.28
C VAL A 198 -3.25 8.35 2.25
N ILE A 199 -3.84 7.20 2.53
CA ILE A 199 -3.89 6.07 1.59
C ILE A 199 -4.49 6.48 0.23
N PRO A 200 -5.58 7.28 0.16
CA PRO A 200 -6.11 7.71 -1.13
C PRO A 200 -5.13 8.53 -1.97
N VAL A 201 -4.25 9.28 -1.32
CA VAL A 201 -3.18 10.05 -2.00
C VAL A 201 -2.05 9.12 -2.44
N GLY A 202 -1.45 8.41 -1.51
CA GLY A 202 -0.32 7.53 -1.77
C GLY A 202 0.88 8.23 -2.39
N TYR A 203 1.77 7.42 -2.98
CA TYR A 203 3.01 7.90 -3.62
C TYR A 203 3.01 7.71 -5.13
N ASN A 204 1.93 7.17 -5.69
CA ASN A 204 1.85 6.83 -7.09
C ASN A 204 1.35 8.02 -7.91
N ARG A 205 2.10 8.42 -8.92
CA ARG A 205 1.74 9.46 -9.91
C ARG A 205 1.48 10.84 -9.32
N ASN A 206 2.02 11.14 -8.15
CA ASN A 206 1.94 12.46 -7.55
C ASN A 206 3.09 12.69 -6.58
N SER A 207 3.36 13.94 -6.26
CA SER A 207 4.42 14.35 -5.35
C SER A 207 3.90 14.98 -4.05
N VAL A 208 2.63 14.78 -3.71
CA VAL A 208 1.99 15.41 -2.55
C VAL A 208 2.74 15.10 -1.25
N LEU A 209 3.15 13.84 -1.05
CA LEU A 209 3.81 13.41 0.18
C LEU A 209 5.35 13.46 0.13
N ILE A 210 5.94 13.81 -1.02
CA ILE A 210 7.39 13.79 -1.22
C ILE A 210 7.98 15.15 -1.58
N SER A 211 7.19 16.22 -1.58
CA SER A 211 7.64 17.59 -1.84
C SER A 211 7.08 18.57 -0.81
N ASP A 212 7.78 19.69 -0.64
CA ASP A 212 7.34 20.79 0.21
C ASP A 212 6.37 21.67 -0.56
N TRP A 213 5.20 21.90 0.01
CA TRP A 213 4.19 22.78 -0.56
C TRP A 213 3.21 23.24 0.52
N SER A 214 2.55 24.37 0.28
CA SER A 214 1.45 24.86 1.11
C SER A 214 0.43 25.63 0.27
N GLU A 215 -0.81 25.71 0.75
CA GLU A 215 -1.82 26.55 0.11
C GLU A 215 -1.43 28.03 0.14
N SER A 216 -0.67 28.46 1.14
CA SER A 216 -0.21 29.84 1.26
C SER A 216 0.90 30.22 0.29
N ASP A 217 1.67 29.25 -0.23
CA ASP A 217 2.72 29.48 -1.22
C ASP A 217 2.29 29.11 -2.65
N GLY A 218 0.99 28.91 -2.88
CA GLY A 218 0.45 28.54 -4.17
C GLY A 218 0.72 27.09 -4.56
N PHE A 219 0.83 26.18 -3.58
CA PHE A 219 1.00 24.74 -3.75
C PHE A 219 2.37 24.29 -4.28
N GLY A 220 3.43 25.10 -4.05
CA GLY A 220 4.81 24.72 -4.35
C GLY A 220 5.01 24.30 -5.81
N SER A 221 5.61 23.14 -6.02
CA SER A 221 5.87 22.57 -7.35
C SER A 221 4.89 21.46 -7.75
N LEU A 222 3.76 21.31 -7.06
CA LEU A 222 2.79 20.28 -7.37
C LEU A 222 2.27 20.41 -8.81
N ASN A 223 2.21 19.31 -9.53
CA ASN A 223 1.63 19.25 -10.87
C ASN A 223 0.11 19.15 -10.78
N PHE A 224 -0.62 20.14 -11.28
CA PHE A 224 -2.08 20.19 -11.16
C PHE A 224 -2.79 19.15 -12.03
N TYR A 225 -2.18 18.67 -13.08
CA TYR A 225 -2.71 17.54 -13.85
C TYR A 225 -2.63 16.23 -13.07
N ASP A 226 -1.54 16.01 -12.35
CA ASP A 226 -1.40 14.87 -11.44
C ASP A 226 -2.42 14.95 -10.29
N LEU A 227 -2.65 16.16 -9.75
CA LEU A 227 -3.68 16.38 -8.73
C LEU A 227 -5.08 16.16 -9.27
N TYR A 228 -5.35 16.54 -10.51
CA TYR A 228 -6.63 16.25 -11.16
C TYR A 228 -6.87 14.76 -11.26
N ASP A 229 -5.92 13.99 -11.75
CA ASP A 229 -6.02 12.53 -11.84
C ASP A 229 -6.28 11.90 -10.47
N LEU A 230 -5.50 12.30 -9.47
CA LEU A 230 -5.62 11.82 -8.10
C LEU A 230 -6.99 12.15 -7.50
N MET A 231 -7.38 13.41 -7.54
CA MET A 231 -8.58 13.90 -6.89
C MET A 231 -9.86 13.50 -7.62
N TYR A 232 -9.78 13.27 -8.93
CA TYR A 232 -10.86 12.68 -9.68
C TYR A 232 -11.18 11.26 -9.17
N ARG A 233 -10.14 10.42 -8.99
CA ARG A 233 -10.31 9.07 -8.41
C ARG A 233 -10.87 9.12 -6.99
N MET A 234 -10.39 10.06 -6.17
CA MET A 234 -10.88 10.23 -4.81
C MET A 234 -12.36 10.62 -4.77
N LYS A 235 -12.77 11.51 -5.67
CA LYS A 235 -14.13 12.05 -5.71
C LYS A 235 -15.14 11.08 -6.32
N TYR A 236 -14.78 10.39 -7.41
CA TYR A 236 -15.70 9.58 -8.21
C TYR A 236 -15.44 8.07 -8.14
N GLY A 237 -14.32 7.64 -7.56
CA GLY A 237 -13.99 6.21 -7.42
C GLY A 237 -13.52 5.54 -8.71
N THR A 238 -13.35 6.29 -9.80
CA THR A 238 -12.91 5.81 -11.13
C THR A 238 -11.85 6.72 -11.71
N GLU A 239 -11.12 6.24 -12.71
CA GLU A 239 -10.20 7.08 -13.49
C GLU A 239 -11.00 8.15 -14.26
N ALA A 240 -10.35 9.30 -14.53
CA ALA A 240 -10.93 10.34 -15.35
C ALA A 240 -11.26 9.80 -16.77
N PRO A 241 -12.38 10.24 -17.39
CA PRO A 241 -12.85 9.69 -18.66
C PRO A 241 -12.06 10.21 -19.89
N TYR A 242 -10.74 10.35 -19.74
CA TYR A 242 -9.83 10.85 -20.77
C TYR A 242 -8.66 9.87 -20.91
N PRO A 243 -8.90 8.70 -21.54
CA PRO A 243 -7.93 7.63 -21.56
C PRO A 243 -6.70 7.92 -22.40
N TYR A 244 -5.59 7.31 -22.04
CA TYR A 244 -4.37 7.29 -22.82
C TYR A 244 -4.61 6.59 -24.16
N ALA A 245 -3.95 7.09 -25.21
CA ALA A 245 -3.84 6.44 -26.51
C ALA A 245 -2.36 6.30 -26.90
N TYR A 246 -2.01 5.20 -27.51
CA TYR A 246 -0.63 4.89 -27.90
C TYR A 246 0.01 5.94 -28.81
N THR A 247 -0.80 6.60 -29.64
CA THR A 247 -0.39 7.67 -30.55
C THR A 247 -0.31 9.05 -29.88
N GLY A 248 -0.54 9.12 -28.58
CA GLY A 248 -0.69 10.38 -27.84
C GLY A 248 -2.12 10.90 -27.86
N ALA A 249 -2.72 11.06 -26.70
CA ALA A 249 -4.05 11.62 -26.56
C ALA A 249 -3.98 13.02 -25.95
N GLU A 250 -4.77 13.93 -26.50
CA GLU A 250 -4.93 15.29 -25.98
C GLU A 250 -6.42 15.63 -25.95
N TYR A 251 -6.85 16.18 -24.85
CA TYR A 251 -8.23 16.55 -24.60
C TYR A 251 -8.34 18.00 -24.16
N GLU A 252 -9.53 18.56 -24.29
CA GLU A 252 -9.93 19.81 -23.64
C GLU A 252 -10.97 19.48 -22.57
N ILE A 253 -10.63 19.77 -21.31
CA ILE A 253 -11.53 19.55 -20.16
C ILE A 253 -12.21 20.87 -19.84
N PRO A 254 -13.55 20.91 -19.70
CA PRO A 254 -14.25 22.11 -19.21
C PRO A 254 -13.61 22.64 -17.93
N ALA A 255 -13.33 23.93 -17.87
CA ALA A 255 -12.67 24.55 -16.72
C ALA A 255 -13.45 24.36 -15.44
N SER A 256 -14.78 24.41 -15.50
CA SER A 256 -15.64 24.18 -14.32
C SER A 256 -15.48 22.78 -13.77
N GLU A 257 -15.32 21.77 -14.60
CA GLU A 257 -15.09 20.38 -14.19
C GLU A 257 -13.71 20.23 -13.54
N PHE A 258 -12.67 20.69 -14.19
CA PHE A 258 -11.29 20.60 -13.69
C PHE A 258 -11.10 21.34 -12.37
N ASP A 259 -11.53 22.59 -12.32
CA ASP A 259 -11.47 23.41 -11.10
C ASP A 259 -12.24 22.77 -9.96
N SER A 260 -13.44 22.27 -10.22
CA SER A 260 -14.30 21.64 -9.21
C SER A 260 -13.64 20.41 -8.59
N VAL A 261 -12.95 19.60 -9.37
CA VAL A 261 -12.24 18.41 -8.87
C VAL A 261 -11.13 18.82 -7.89
N LEU A 262 -10.28 19.77 -8.26
CA LEU A 262 -9.23 20.27 -7.38
C LEU A 262 -9.79 20.96 -6.14
N GLN A 263 -10.83 21.80 -6.31
CA GLN A 263 -11.46 22.55 -5.22
C GLN A 263 -12.23 21.66 -4.26
N SER A 264 -12.52 20.41 -4.62
CA SER A 264 -13.10 19.44 -3.70
C SER A 264 -12.16 19.06 -2.55
N TYR A 265 -10.84 19.20 -2.75
CA TYR A 265 -9.83 18.78 -1.78
C TYR A 265 -8.77 19.84 -1.47
N LEU A 266 -8.79 20.98 -2.15
CA LEU A 266 -7.83 22.08 -1.97
C LEU A 266 -8.59 23.40 -1.87
N ASN A 267 -8.11 24.28 -1.00
CA ASN A 267 -8.52 25.68 -1.02
C ASN A 267 -7.69 26.42 -2.08
N ILE A 268 -8.07 26.25 -3.34
CA ILE A 268 -7.35 26.75 -4.51
C ILE A 268 -8.27 27.60 -5.41
N SER A 269 -7.76 28.71 -5.90
CA SER A 269 -8.47 29.56 -6.84
C SER A 269 -8.28 29.08 -8.29
N SER A 270 -9.24 29.39 -9.15
CA SER A 270 -9.11 29.15 -10.59
C SER A 270 -7.91 29.87 -11.18
N ASP A 271 -7.61 31.07 -10.71
CA ASP A 271 -6.42 31.83 -11.16
C ASP A 271 -5.12 31.09 -10.87
N THR A 272 -4.99 30.50 -9.69
CA THR A 272 -3.83 29.67 -9.35
C THR A 272 -3.74 28.45 -10.24
N ILE A 273 -4.85 27.78 -10.51
CA ILE A 273 -4.87 26.62 -11.42
C ILE A 273 -4.41 27.01 -12.80
N ARG A 274 -4.95 28.10 -13.36
CA ARG A 274 -4.62 28.60 -14.70
C ARG A 274 -3.15 29.03 -14.83
N SER A 275 -2.54 29.50 -13.75
CA SER A 275 -1.15 29.95 -13.76
C SER A 275 -0.13 28.85 -14.05
N ARG A 276 -0.51 27.57 -13.87
CA ARG A 276 0.39 26.40 -14.05
C ARG A 276 -0.20 25.30 -14.93
N THR A 277 -1.21 25.64 -15.70
CA THR A 277 -1.83 24.77 -16.69
C THR A 277 -1.94 25.48 -18.02
N VAL A 278 -2.27 24.77 -19.06
CA VAL A 278 -2.59 25.36 -20.37
C VAL A 278 -4.10 25.57 -20.42
N TYR A 279 -4.50 26.84 -20.33
CA TYR A 279 -5.89 27.27 -20.34
C TYR A 279 -6.25 27.98 -21.63
N TYR A 280 -7.40 27.65 -22.20
CA TYR A 280 -7.94 28.26 -23.40
C TYR A 280 -9.13 29.16 -23.04
N PRO A 281 -8.95 30.51 -23.01
CA PRO A 281 -10.02 31.42 -22.60
C PRO A 281 -11.25 31.38 -23.49
N GLU A 282 -11.07 31.16 -24.79
CA GLU A 282 -12.15 31.19 -25.77
C GLU A 282 -13.14 30.04 -25.60
N SER A 283 -12.65 28.86 -25.23
CA SER A 283 -13.47 27.68 -24.96
C SER A 283 -13.75 27.44 -23.47
N ASP A 284 -13.06 28.16 -22.59
CA ASP A 284 -13.09 27.95 -21.13
C ASP A 284 -12.77 26.50 -20.78
N THR A 285 -11.67 26.01 -21.33
CA THR A 285 -11.17 24.64 -21.15
C THR A 285 -9.69 24.62 -20.80
N TYR A 286 -9.26 23.51 -20.19
CA TYR A 286 -7.85 23.20 -19.98
C TYR A 286 -7.41 22.12 -20.96
N GLN A 287 -6.19 22.28 -21.52
CA GLN A 287 -5.51 21.20 -22.21
C GLN A 287 -5.22 20.07 -21.21
N TYR A 288 -5.44 18.83 -21.61
CA TYR A 288 -5.15 17.67 -20.78
C TYR A 288 -4.54 16.55 -21.61
N ARG A 289 -3.42 16.02 -21.12
CA ARG A 289 -2.70 14.89 -21.71
C ARG A 289 -2.55 13.81 -20.63
N PRO A 290 -3.26 12.67 -20.73
CA PRO A 290 -3.15 11.63 -19.72
C PRO A 290 -1.75 11.03 -19.67
N ARG A 291 -1.34 10.56 -18.51
CA ARG A 291 -0.11 9.75 -18.37
C ARG A 291 -0.25 8.49 -19.21
N GLY A 292 0.85 8.10 -19.88
CA GLY A 292 0.92 6.92 -20.71
C GLY A 292 2.11 6.03 -20.36
N LEU A 293 2.60 5.27 -21.33
CA LEU A 293 3.71 4.36 -21.12
C LEU A 293 5.03 5.07 -20.80
N GLU A 294 5.24 6.27 -21.36
CA GLU A 294 6.50 7.01 -21.24
C GLU A 294 6.66 7.68 -19.86
N ASP A 295 5.57 7.97 -19.19
CA ASP A 295 5.54 8.52 -17.84
C ASP A 295 4.77 7.62 -16.86
N ALA A 296 4.80 6.32 -17.13
CA ALA A 296 4.22 5.32 -16.25
C ALA A 296 5.03 5.19 -14.95
N GLU A 297 4.33 4.93 -13.87
CA GLU A 297 4.93 4.73 -12.57
C GLU A 297 5.47 3.30 -12.38
N TYR A 298 6.50 3.20 -11.55
CA TYR A 298 6.98 1.92 -11.07
C TYR A 298 5.89 1.23 -10.23
N PRO A 299 5.61 -0.08 -10.47
CA PRO A 299 4.45 -0.75 -9.87
C PRO A 299 4.54 -0.96 -8.36
N TYR A 300 5.73 -0.83 -7.76
CA TYR A 300 5.98 -1.09 -6.35
C TYR A 300 6.30 0.19 -5.58
N SER A 301 5.38 1.16 -5.65
CA SER A 301 5.48 2.38 -4.86
C SER A 301 5.34 2.09 -3.36
N PRO A 302 5.95 2.95 -2.50
CA PRO A 302 5.84 2.77 -1.06
C PRO A 302 4.39 2.79 -0.56
N TYR A 303 4.19 2.19 0.61
CA TYR A 303 2.95 2.28 1.36
C TYR A 303 3.04 3.45 2.36
N PRO A 304 2.05 4.36 2.40
CA PRO A 304 2.04 5.43 3.37
C PRO A 304 1.50 4.97 4.72
N GLU A 305 2.17 5.36 5.79
CA GLU A 305 1.77 5.02 7.14
C GLU A 305 1.80 6.25 8.03
N VAL A 306 0.68 6.56 8.68
CA VAL A 306 0.62 7.63 9.69
C VAL A 306 1.10 7.06 11.02
N THR A 307 2.22 7.58 11.51
CA THR A 307 2.85 7.12 12.76
C THR A 307 2.60 8.04 13.94
N ALA A 308 2.23 9.29 13.69
CA ALA A 308 1.85 10.26 14.71
C ALA A 308 0.82 11.24 14.15
N CYS A 309 -0.05 11.74 14.99
CA CYS A 309 -1.05 12.74 14.63
C CYS A 309 -1.25 13.75 15.76
N GLU A 310 -1.51 14.99 15.39
CA GLU A 310 -1.67 16.11 16.31
C GLU A 310 -2.76 17.05 15.78
N THR A 311 -3.68 17.46 16.66
CA THR A 311 -4.64 18.53 16.34
C THR A 311 -4.00 19.86 16.66
N LEU A 312 -3.88 20.74 15.66
CA LEU A 312 -3.31 22.07 15.82
C LEU A 312 -4.33 23.06 16.39
N ALA A 313 -3.87 24.23 16.84
CA ALA A 313 -4.71 25.23 17.48
C ALA A 313 -5.85 25.75 16.59
N ASP A 314 -5.67 25.75 15.27
CA ASP A 314 -6.68 26.16 14.28
C ASP A 314 -7.67 25.06 13.90
N GLY A 315 -7.56 23.88 14.51
CA GLY A 315 -8.43 22.73 14.24
C GLY A 315 -7.96 21.85 13.07
N THR A 316 -6.84 22.17 12.43
CA THR A 316 -6.23 21.30 11.41
C THR A 316 -5.51 20.12 12.06
N LEU A 317 -5.29 19.08 11.29
CA LEU A 317 -4.57 17.88 11.72
C LEU A 317 -3.18 17.85 11.07
N LYS A 318 -2.14 17.66 11.90
CA LYS A 318 -0.78 17.41 11.40
C LYS A 318 -0.50 15.93 11.53
N LEU A 319 -0.25 15.29 10.40
CA LEU A 319 -0.01 13.86 10.30
C LEU A 319 1.44 13.61 9.91
N THR A 320 2.16 12.84 10.73
CA THR A 320 3.48 12.34 10.36
C THR A 320 3.30 11.10 9.49
N VAL A 321 3.72 11.19 8.23
CA VAL A 321 3.57 10.13 7.23
C VAL A 321 4.93 9.55 6.90
N GLN A 322 5.07 8.23 7.04
CA GLN A 322 6.28 7.50 6.69
C GLN A 322 6.03 6.61 5.47
N ALA A 323 6.94 6.66 4.52
CA ALA A 323 6.91 5.82 3.34
C ALA A 323 7.54 4.46 3.65
N VAL A 324 6.72 3.42 3.67
CA VAL A 324 7.17 2.04 3.84
C VAL A 324 7.50 1.49 2.47
N GLN A 325 8.80 1.33 2.19
CA GLN A 325 9.28 0.76 0.93
C GLN A 325 9.85 -0.63 1.19
N THR A 326 9.01 -1.63 1.04
CA THR A 326 9.32 -3.03 1.32
C THR A 326 10.49 -3.52 0.48
N THR A 327 10.56 -3.16 -0.80
CA THR A 327 11.66 -3.54 -1.70
C THR A 327 13.04 -3.04 -1.27
N LYS A 328 13.09 -2.06 -0.38
CA LYS A 328 14.33 -1.51 0.20
C LYS A 328 14.46 -1.79 1.71
N LEU A 329 13.58 -2.60 2.26
CA LEU A 329 13.59 -2.98 3.68
C LEU A 329 13.63 -1.76 4.61
N THR A 330 12.86 -0.73 4.31
CA THR A 330 12.77 0.49 5.11
C THR A 330 11.34 0.97 5.28
N ASP A 331 11.03 1.47 6.46
CA ASP A 331 9.77 2.15 6.77
C ASP A 331 9.94 3.68 6.87
N GLN A 332 11.09 4.19 6.45
CA GLN A 332 11.45 5.61 6.48
C GLN A 332 12.07 6.07 5.16
N ALA A 333 11.55 5.59 4.03
CA ALA A 333 12.04 6.02 2.72
C ALA A 333 11.89 7.55 2.56
N VAL A 334 10.75 8.08 2.98
CA VAL A 334 10.47 9.51 3.13
C VAL A 334 9.62 9.68 4.38
N ILE A 335 9.91 10.71 5.17
CA ILE A 335 9.05 11.15 6.27
C ILE A 335 8.58 12.56 5.96
N SER A 336 7.28 12.80 6.03
CA SER A 336 6.71 14.13 5.84
C SER A 336 5.64 14.43 6.90
N GLU A 337 5.35 15.72 7.06
CA GLU A 337 4.26 16.21 7.88
C GLU A 337 3.18 16.78 6.95
N LEU A 338 2.08 16.06 6.82
CA LEU A 338 0.91 16.46 6.04
C LEU A 338 -0.07 17.17 6.95
N VAL A 339 -0.54 18.36 6.56
CA VAL A 339 -1.59 19.08 7.27
C VAL A 339 -2.89 19.00 6.49
N VAL A 340 -3.96 18.59 7.19
CA VAL A 340 -5.30 18.41 6.64
C VAL A 340 -6.28 19.26 7.43
N ARG A 341 -7.22 19.90 6.74
CA ARG A 341 -8.31 20.68 7.34
C ARG A 341 -9.62 19.91 7.22
N PRO A 342 -10.11 19.26 8.30
CA PRO A 342 -11.47 18.73 8.31
C PRO A 342 -12.49 19.87 8.26
N LEU A 343 -13.56 19.68 7.50
CA LEU A 343 -14.66 20.65 7.37
C LEU A 343 -15.93 20.14 8.09
N ALA A 344 -16.81 21.05 8.43
CA ALA A 344 -18.01 20.74 9.22
C ALA A 344 -18.99 19.77 8.53
N ASP A 345 -18.97 19.71 7.19
CA ASP A 345 -19.81 18.81 6.39
C ASP A 345 -19.21 17.39 6.21
N GLY A 346 -18.09 17.11 6.86
CA GLY A 346 -17.36 15.84 6.74
C GLY A 346 -16.39 15.77 5.58
N SER A 347 -16.35 16.76 4.70
CA SER A 347 -15.30 16.91 3.69
C SER A 347 -14.02 17.44 4.32
N PHE A 348 -12.95 17.54 3.55
CA PHE A 348 -11.65 17.99 4.05
C PHE A 348 -10.81 18.59 2.92
N GLN A 349 -9.80 19.34 3.31
CA GLN A 349 -8.84 19.94 2.38
C GLN A 349 -7.42 19.63 2.82
N TYR A 350 -6.55 19.38 1.85
CA TYR A 350 -5.11 19.30 2.08
C TYR A 350 -4.53 20.72 2.12
N VAL A 351 -3.76 21.02 3.16
CA VAL A 351 -3.27 22.39 3.44
C VAL A 351 -1.79 22.55 3.11
N SER A 352 -0.98 21.59 3.51
CA SER A 352 0.48 21.65 3.34
C SER A 352 1.13 20.29 3.52
N ASN A 353 2.35 20.17 3.00
CA ASN A 353 3.24 19.06 3.31
C ASN A 353 4.67 19.57 3.44
N ARG A 354 5.40 19.03 4.41
CA ARG A 354 6.80 19.33 4.62
C ARG A 354 7.58 18.03 4.77
N VAL A 355 8.55 17.81 3.90
CA VAL A 355 9.45 16.65 3.99
C VAL A 355 10.47 16.91 5.10
N THR A 356 10.53 16.00 6.09
CA THR A 356 11.44 16.12 7.23
C THR A 356 12.64 15.20 7.11
N LYS A 357 12.49 14.10 6.34
CA LYS A 357 13.58 13.15 6.08
C LYS A 357 13.42 12.51 4.71
N THR A 358 14.51 12.41 3.98
CA THR A 358 14.59 11.64 2.74
C THR A 358 15.80 10.72 2.82
N THR A 359 15.62 9.44 2.53
CA THR A 359 16.73 8.51 2.38
C THR A 359 17.32 8.66 0.98
N GLU A 360 18.64 8.90 0.89
CA GLU A 360 19.32 9.12 -0.39
C GLU A 360 19.12 7.94 -1.36
N GLY A 361 18.90 8.28 -2.63
CA GLY A 361 18.78 7.31 -3.72
C GLY A 361 17.48 6.52 -3.76
N ILE A 362 16.53 6.77 -2.85
CA ILE A 362 15.28 6.02 -2.78
C ILE A 362 14.14 6.72 -3.53
N SER A 363 13.96 8.04 -3.33
CA SER A 363 12.80 8.77 -3.87
C SER A 363 12.70 8.75 -5.40
N GLY A 364 13.82 8.72 -6.10
CA GLY A 364 13.85 8.66 -7.57
C GLY A 364 13.48 7.30 -8.17
N THR A 365 13.23 6.28 -7.36
CA THR A 365 12.97 4.93 -7.85
C THR A 365 11.50 4.63 -8.11
N TRP A 366 10.57 5.43 -7.60
CA TRP A 366 9.15 5.17 -7.76
C TRP A 366 8.33 6.33 -8.32
N PHE A 367 8.84 7.57 -8.30
CA PHE A 367 8.13 8.73 -8.84
C PHE A 367 8.69 9.14 -10.20
N THR A 368 7.82 9.15 -11.21
CA THR A 368 8.14 9.60 -12.55
C THR A 368 7.39 10.91 -12.82
N PRO A 369 8.09 12.03 -13.08
CA PRO A 369 7.44 13.27 -13.46
C PRO A 369 6.62 13.10 -14.75
N ARG A 370 5.51 13.82 -14.83
CA ARG A 370 4.73 13.90 -16.05
C ARG A 370 5.56 14.51 -17.18
N LEU A 371 5.37 14.04 -18.41
CA LEU A 371 6.10 14.57 -19.57
C LEU A 371 5.91 16.08 -19.68
N THR A 372 7.01 16.79 -19.95
CA THR A 372 6.97 18.19 -20.34
C THR A 372 6.39 18.33 -21.75
N GLU A 373 6.02 19.54 -22.16
CA GLU A 373 5.52 19.79 -23.50
C GLU A 373 6.55 19.36 -24.57
N ASP A 374 7.83 19.70 -24.39
CA ASP A 374 8.88 19.31 -25.33
C ASP A 374 9.06 17.79 -25.40
N GLU A 375 9.05 17.10 -24.28
CA GLU A 375 9.14 15.64 -24.21
C GLU A 375 7.94 14.97 -24.89
N TRP A 376 6.73 15.49 -24.66
CA TRP A 376 5.51 14.99 -25.27
C TRP A 376 5.52 15.20 -26.78
N ASN A 377 5.90 16.39 -27.27
CA ASN A 377 6.01 16.71 -28.67
C ASN A 377 7.05 15.82 -29.37
N TYR A 378 8.20 15.61 -28.73
CA TYR A 378 9.24 14.71 -29.24
C TYR A 378 8.71 13.30 -29.42
N ARG A 379 7.96 12.78 -28.43
CA ARG A 379 7.44 11.41 -28.44
C ARG A 379 6.31 11.20 -29.44
N TYR A 380 5.40 12.14 -29.57
CA TYR A 380 4.14 11.95 -30.31
C TYR A 380 4.02 12.75 -31.58
N GLN A 381 4.69 13.86 -31.74
CA GLN A 381 4.60 14.71 -32.95
C GLN A 381 5.78 14.56 -33.89
N SER A 382 6.94 14.14 -33.43
CA SER A 382 8.16 14.03 -34.27
C SER A 382 8.26 12.71 -35.05
N GLY A 383 7.31 11.77 -34.91
CA GLY A 383 7.33 10.47 -35.57
C GLY A 383 8.43 9.53 -35.11
N SER A 384 8.97 9.73 -33.91
CA SER A 384 9.97 8.86 -33.27
C SER A 384 9.28 7.61 -32.73
N TYR A 385 9.01 6.64 -33.58
CA TYR A 385 8.51 5.33 -33.21
C TYR A 385 9.66 4.33 -33.14
#